data_a201a711b2b1eaf925864c90843f5e03
#
_entry.id   a201a711b2b1eaf925864c90843f5e03
#
_cell.length_a   1.000
_cell.length_b   1.000
_cell.length_c   1.000
_cell.angle_alpha   90.00
_cell.angle_beta   90.00
_cell.angle_gamma   90.00
#
_symmetry.space_group_name_H-M   'P 1'
#
loop_
_entity.id
_entity.type
_entity.pdbx_description
1 polymer ?
#
loop_
_entity_poly.entity_id
_entity_poly.type
_entity_poly.pdbx_seq_one_letter_code
_entity_poly.pdbx_strand_id
1 'polypeptide(L)'
;GQDGQDSSGQEDSGLDAIDAYVSDEADYEVKEENYSYIPDDTTSTVIQFEVYYPQIEGLSDSVQKKVNQTLENCAMETVDKLYLNPSQEMKEKVLSEDNPVLASLVEYKVTYQGKDMLSVMFQDYGYEGSMSDSYTALRCVNINLKDGTVYDVKDIVELNDEFIGEWLDGMRDEADEETLLSELNEEEMKEVLA
;
A
#
# COMPACT_ATOMS: atom_id res chain seq x y z
N GLY A 1 25.90 38.94 -9.08
CA GLY A 1 24.64 38.37 -8.81
C GLY A 1 24.31 37.30 -9.82
N GLN A 2 24.30 36.07 -9.42
CA GLN A 2 23.64 34.97 -10.14
C GLN A 2 23.08 34.04 -9.05
N ASP A 3 21.78 34.15 -8.88
CA ASP A 3 21.01 33.26 -8.04
C ASP A 3 20.91 31.91 -8.75
N GLY A 4 21.61 30.92 -8.24
CA GLY A 4 21.40 29.52 -8.57
C GLY A 4 20.19 29.01 -7.79
N GLN A 5 19.05 28.91 -8.42
CA GLN A 5 17.89 28.16 -7.93
C GLN A 5 18.20 26.67 -8.14
N ASP A 6 18.59 26.02 -7.06
CA ASP A 6 18.63 24.56 -6.97
C ASP A 6 17.21 24.10 -6.69
N SER A 7 16.46 23.81 -7.74
CA SER A 7 15.18 23.12 -7.66
C SER A 7 15.47 21.62 -7.64
N SER A 8 15.72 21.09 -6.45
CA SER A 8 15.55 19.67 -6.17
C SER A 8 14.05 19.37 -6.37
N GLY A 9 13.69 18.90 -7.56
CA GLY A 9 12.36 18.36 -7.83
C GLY A 9 12.19 17.09 -6.98
N GLN A 10 11.59 17.27 -5.82
CA GLN A 10 10.95 16.19 -5.09
C GLN A 10 9.72 15.88 -5.95
N GLU A 11 9.72 14.75 -6.64
CA GLU A 11 8.51 14.23 -7.26
C GLU A 11 7.54 13.95 -6.13
N ASP A 12 6.45 14.75 -6.06
CA ASP A 12 5.35 14.52 -5.13
C ASP A 12 4.88 13.08 -5.32
N SER A 13 4.95 12.26 -4.27
CA SER A 13 4.40 10.93 -4.31
C SER A 13 2.89 11.06 -4.59
N GLY A 14 2.31 10.18 -5.41
CA GLY A 14 0.87 10.21 -5.71
C GLY A 14 -0.02 10.19 -4.46
N LEU A 15 0.52 9.78 -3.30
CA LEU A 15 -0.13 9.80 -2.00
C LEU A 15 -0.39 11.22 -1.48
N ASP A 16 0.42 12.22 -1.84
CA ASP A 16 0.25 13.60 -1.37
C ASP A 16 -1.04 14.24 -1.91
N ALA A 17 -1.48 13.81 -3.09
CA ALA A 17 -2.73 14.28 -3.70
C ALA A 17 -4.00 13.70 -3.04
N ILE A 18 -3.87 12.70 -2.18
CA ILE A 18 -5.00 12.03 -1.52
C ILE A 18 -5.39 12.79 -0.26
N ASP A 19 -6.66 13.12 -0.13
CA ASP A 19 -7.19 13.79 1.07
C ASP A 19 -7.03 12.91 2.32
N ALA A 20 -6.76 13.57 3.44
CA ALA A 20 -6.67 12.93 4.74
C ALA A 20 -7.58 13.63 5.75
N TYR A 21 -8.21 12.85 6.62
CA TYR A 21 -9.06 13.34 7.69
C TYR A 21 -8.57 12.84 9.06
N VAL A 22 -8.44 13.77 9.99
CA VAL A 22 -8.13 13.48 11.39
C VAL A 22 -9.26 14.00 12.28
N SER A 23 -9.88 13.12 13.05
CA SER A 23 -10.94 13.44 13.99
C SER A 23 -10.37 14.01 15.30
N ASP A 24 -11.02 15.03 15.85
CA ASP A 24 -10.71 15.53 17.19
C ASP A 24 -10.99 14.50 18.32
N GLU A 25 -11.74 13.43 18.00
CA GLU A 25 -12.03 12.34 18.93
C GLU A 25 -11.02 11.20 18.87
N ALA A 26 -10.02 11.25 17.97
CA ALA A 26 -8.96 10.27 17.92
C ALA A 26 -8.03 10.45 19.15
N ASP A 27 -8.05 9.47 20.04
CA ASP A 27 -7.32 9.49 21.33
C ASP A 27 -6.14 8.50 21.30
N TYR A 28 -5.36 8.56 20.22
CA TYR A 28 -4.15 7.77 20.02
C TYR A 28 -3.19 8.50 19.10
N GLU A 29 -1.90 8.16 19.20
CA GLU A 29 -0.85 8.70 18.35
C GLU A 29 -0.51 7.76 17.21
N VAL A 30 -0.13 8.33 16.07
CA VAL A 30 0.44 7.60 14.93
C VAL A 30 1.91 7.96 14.83
N LYS A 31 2.77 6.94 14.82
CA LYS A 31 4.23 7.07 14.68
C LYS A 31 4.67 6.35 13.42
N GLU A 32 5.73 6.85 12.80
CA GLU A 32 6.35 6.17 11.68
C GLU A 32 7.40 5.17 12.16
N GLU A 33 7.36 3.99 11.58
CA GLU A 33 8.41 2.97 11.66
C GLU A 33 8.94 2.65 10.27
N ASN A 34 10.15 2.12 10.20
CA ASN A 34 10.70 1.71 8.93
C ASN A 34 11.47 0.37 9.02
N TYR A 35 11.38 -0.40 7.93
CA TYR A 35 12.24 -1.52 7.66
C TYR A 35 13.14 -1.17 6.48
N SER A 36 14.45 -1.34 6.64
CA SER A 36 15.44 -1.13 5.58
C SER A 36 16.39 -2.33 5.52
N TYR A 37 16.56 -2.88 4.32
CA TYR A 37 17.53 -3.94 4.07
C TYR A 37 18.22 -3.74 2.73
N ILE A 38 19.48 -3.33 2.79
CA ILE A 38 20.37 -3.13 1.64
C ILE A 38 21.70 -3.79 2.00
N PRO A 39 21.97 -5.03 1.55
CA PRO A 39 23.20 -5.74 1.89
C PRO A 39 24.43 -5.06 1.27
N ASP A 40 25.53 -5.00 2.03
CA ASP A 40 26.78 -4.34 1.64
C ASP A 40 27.53 -5.07 0.51
N ASP A 41 27.30 -6.36 0.33
CA ASP A 41 28.01 -7.18 -0.66
C ASP A 41 27.00 -7.94 -1.54
N THR A 42 26.77 -7.41 -2.72
CA THR A 42 25.94 -8.03 -3.75
C THR A 42 26.81 -8.32 -4.97
N THR A 43 27.21 -9.57 -5.15
CA THR A 43 28.06 -9.97 -6.27
C THR A 43 27.32 -10.01 -7.60
N SER A 44 26.03 -10.35 -7.61
CA SER A 44 25.21 -10.43 -8.81
C SER A 44 23.73 -10.07 -8.59
N THR A 45 23.24 -10.14 -7.35
CA THR A 45 21.84 -9.84 -7.01
C THR A 45 21.74 -8.47 -6.35
N VAL A 46 20.92 -7.59 -6.90
CA VAL A 46 20.58 -6.32 -6.24
C VAL A 46 19.41 -6.55 -5.32
N ILE A 47 19.55 -6.22 -4.03
CA ILE A 47 18.46 -6.25 -3.05
C ILE A 47 18.37 -4.88 -2.40
N GLN A 48 17.20 -4.27 -2.49
CA GLN A 48 16.94 -2.97 -1.88
C GLN A 48 15.50 -2.91 -1.38
N PHE A 49 15.35 -2.94 -0.07
CA PHE A 49 14.04 -2.79 0.58
C PHE A 49 14.07 -1.59 1.51
N GLU A 50 13.10 -0.69 1.30
CA GLU A 50 12.81 0.46 2.16
C GLU A 50 11.31 0.53 2.36
N VAL A 51 10.83 0.22 3.55
CA VAL A 51 9.41 0.12 3.87
C VAL A 51 9.08 1.05 5.03
N TYR A 52 8.29 2.06 4.78
CA TYR A 52 7.77 2.98 5.80
C TYR A 52 6.32 2.63 6.11
N TYR A 53 5.98 2.60 7.38
CA TYR A 53 4.63 2.23 7.83
C TYR A 53 4.27 2.86 9.16
N PRO A 54 2.96 3.08 9.42
CA PRO A 54 2.53 3.64 10.67
C PRO A 54 2.42 2.57 11.76
N GLN A 55 2.68 2.98 13.00
CA GLN A 55 2.35 2.26 14.22
C GLN A 55 1.51 3.17 15.10
N ILE A 56 0.60 2.63 15.87
CA ILE A 56 -0.25 3.40 16.78
C ILE A 56 0.10 3.12 18.23
N GLU A 57 -0.03 4.16 19.07
CA GLU A 57 0.10 4.11 20.52
C GLU A 57 -1.09 4.77 21.20
N GLY A 58 -1.54 4.22 22.32
CA GLY A 58 -2.62 4.80 23.12
C GLY A 58 -3.89 3.97 23.19
N LEU A 59 -3.97 2.86 22.43
CA LEU A 59 -5.07 1.90 22.55
C LEU A 59 -4.76 0.85 23.64
N SER A 60 -5.77 0.00 23.95
CA SER A 60 -5.52 -1.16 24.82
C SER A 60 -4.48 -2.10 24.20
N ASP A 61 -3.61 -2.70 25.02
CA ASP A 61 -2.46 -3.50 24.57
C ASP A 61 -2.82 -4.56 23.53
N SER A 62 -3.94 -5.27 23.71
CA SER A 62 -4.35 -6.33 22.80
C SER A 62 -4.84 -5.82 21.44
N VAL A 63 -5.56 -4.70 21.42
CA VAL A 63 -6.04 -4.07 20.20
C VAL A 63 -4.88 -3.39 19.47
N GLN A 64 -4.07 -2.63 20.21
CA GLN A 64 -2.89 -1.96 19.65
C GLN A 64 -1.95 -2.95 18.97
N LYS A 65 -1.68 -4.09 19.61
CA LYS A 65 -0.83 -5.15 19.04
C LYS A 65 -1.39 -5.69 17.72
N LYS A 66 -2.71 -5.94 17.65
CA LYS A 66 -3.36 -6.43 16.42
C LYS A 66 -3.30 -5.40 15.31
N VAL A 67 -3.63 -4.15 15.63
CA VAL A 67 -3.60 -3.05 14.65
C VAL A 67 -2.19 -2.88 14.09
N ASN A 68 -1.19 -2.80 14.96
CA ASN A 68 0.20 -2.61 14.56
C ASN A 68 0.73 -3.78 13.73
N GLN A 69 0.36 -5.02 14.08
CA GLN A 69 0.71 -6.20 13.28
C GLN A 69 0.06 -6.18 11.88
N THR A 70 -1.19 -5.73 11.79
CA THR A 70 -1.90 -5.59 10.51
C THR A 70 -1.24 -4.55 9.63
N LEU A 71 -0.88 -3.39 10.18
CA LEU A 71 -0.20 -2.33 9.45
C LEU A 71 1.17 -2.78 8.93
N GLU A 72 1.97 -3.41 9.79
CA GLU A 72 3.27 -3.98 9.42
C GLU A 72 3.14 -5.05 8.33
N ASN A 73 2.22 -6.02 8.50
CA ASN A 73 2.00 -7.07 7.51
C ASN A 73 1.60 -6.50 6.14
N CYS A 74 0.72 -5.50 6.12
CA CYS A 74 0.30 -4.84 4.89
C CYS A 74 1.47 -4.11 4.20
N ALA A 75 2.30 -3.42 4.97
CA ALA A 75 3.49 -2.75 4.44
C ALA A 75 4.54 -3.74 3.92
N MET A 76 4.78 -4.81 4.65
CA MET A 76 5.83 -5.80 4.38
C MET A 76 5.44 -6.88 3.37
N GLU A 77 4.23 -6.85 2.80
CA GLU A 77 3.69 -7.90 1.92
C GLU A 77 4.64 -8.29 0.79
N THR A 78 5.20 -7.30 0.09
CA THR A 78 6.12 -7.57 -1.02
C THR A 78 7.48 -8.10 -0.54
N VAL A 79 8.02 -7.54 0.54
CA VAL A 79 9.28 -8.02 1.12
C VAL A 79 9.13 -9.47 1.58
N ASP A 80 7.99 -9.81 2.19
CA ASP A 80 7.68 -11.19 2.58
C ASP A 80 7.65 -12.12 1.37
N LYS A 81 6.90 -11.76 0.33
CA LYS A 81 6.76 -12.50 -0.93
C LYS A 81 8.08 -12.70 -1.67
N LEU A 82 8.91 -11.66 -1.73
CA LEU A 82 10.16 -11.68 -2.51
C LEU A 82 11.34 -12.29 -1.77
N TYR A 83 11.42 -12.10 -0.45
CA TYR A 83 12.65 -12.34 0.30
C TYR A 83 12.47 -13.16 1.58
N LEU A 84 11.54 -12.82 2.48
CA LEU A 84 11.43 -13.50 3.77
C LEU A 84 10.81 -14.90 3.64
N ASN A 85 9.73 -15.03 2.86
CA ASN A 85 9.01 -16.29 2.64
C ASN A 85 8.69 -16.52 1.15
N PRO A 86 9.69 -16.46 0.24
CA PRO A 86 9.45 -16.60 -1.19
C PRO A 86 8.89 -17.98 -1.55
N SER A 87 7.92 -18.00 -2.46
CA SER A 87 7.40 -19.23 -3.04
C SER A 87 8.49 -19.96 -3.85
N GLN A 88 8.26 -21.25 -4.15
CA GLN A 88 9.17 -22.00 -5.01
C GLN A 88 9.28 -21.39 -6.40
N GLU A 89 8.15 -20.92 -6.96
CA GLU A 89 8.10 -20.22 -8.24
C GLU A 89 8.96 -18.93 -8.24
N MET A 90 8.82 -18.11 -7.19
CA MET A 90 9.63 -16.90 -7.03
C MET A 90 11.12 -17.20 -6.95
N LYS A 91 11.52 -18.26 -6.20
CA LYS A 91 12.91 -18.70 -6.12
C LYS A 91 13.45 -19.12 -7.48
N GLU A 92 12.69 -19.90 -8.24
CA GLU A 92 13.06 -20.34 -9.59
C GLU A 92 13.18 -19.17 -10.56
N LYS A 93 12.24 -18.21 -10.49
CA LYS A 93 12.29 -16.98 -11.28
C LYS A 93 13.59 -16.23 -11.02
N VAL A 94 13.90 -15.91 -9.77
CA VAL A 94 15.12 -15.17 -9.38
C VAL A 94 16.39 -15.92 -9.79
N LEU A 95 16.44 -17.24 -9.61
CA LEU A 95 17.59 -18.05 -9.97
C LEU A 95 17.79 -18.19 -11.49
N SER A 96 16.78 -17.92 -12.29
CA SER A 96 16.87 -17.95 -13.77
C SER A 96 17.44 -16.65 -14.36
N GLU A 97 17.53 -15.58 -13.58
CA GLU A 97 18.02 -14.28 -14.02
C GLU A 97 19.55 -14.19 -13.86
N ASP A 98 20.22 -13.62 -14.85
CA ASP A 98 21.68 -13.38 -14.80
C ASP A 98 22.05 -12.30 -13.78
N ASN A 99 21.20 -11.28 -13.63
CA ASN A 99 21.36 -10.17 -12.70
C ASN A 99 20.04 -9.90 -12.00
N PRO A 100 19.65 -10.70 -11.03
CA PRO A 100 18.36 -10.53 -10.37
C PRO A 100 18.29 -9.24 -9.56
N VAL A 101 17.10 -8.61 -9.59
CA VAL A 101 16.78 -7.38 -8.84
C VAL A 101 15.55 -7.63 -8.00
N LEU A 102 15.69 -7.48 -6.70
CA LEU A 102 14.62 -7.53 -5.72
C LEU A 102 14.56 -6.17 -5.02
N ALA A 103 13.57 -5.38 -5.33
CA ALA A 103 13.43 -4.07 -4.72
C ALA A 103 11.96 -3.76 -4.38
N SER A 104 11.76 -3.11 -3.24
CA SER A 104 10.48 -2.58 -2.81
C SER A 104 10.71 -1.29 -2.04
N LEU A 105 10.08 -0.23 -2.50
CA LEU A 105 9.94 1.02 -1.75
C LEU A 105 8.47 1.19 -1.41
N VAL A 106 8.16 1.17 -0.12
CA VAL A 106 6.81 1.35 0.40
C VAL A 106 6.71 2.66 1.15
N GLU A 107 5.79 3.49 0.72
CA GLU A 107 5.36 4.71 1.40
C GLU A 107 3.91 4.56 1.83
N TYR A 108 3.46 5.33 2.81
CA TYR A 108 2.10 5.26 3.30
C TYR A 108 1.47 6.63 3.51
N LYS A 109 0.15 6.65 3.55
CA LYS A 109 -0.63 7.78 4.02
C LYS A 109 -1.77 7.30 4.92
N VAL A 110 -1.90 7.91 6.09
CA VAL A 110 -3.10 7.76 6.91
C VAL A 110 -4.17 8.64 6.28
N THR A 111 -5.17 8.02 5.66
CA THR A 111 -6.24 8.73 4.96
C THR A 111 -7.43 9.05 5.88
N TYR A 112 -7.61 8.25 6.94
CA TYR A 112 -8.62 8.51 7.96
C TYR A 112 -8.11 8.10 9.35
N GLN A 113 -8.07 9.04 10.28
CA GLN A 113 -7.74 8.83 11.69
C GLN A 113 -8.96 9.20 12.53
N GLY A 114 -9.79 8.24 12.84
CA GLY A 114 -11.01 8.41 13.63
C GLY A 114 -10.92 7.73 14.99
N LYS A 115 -11.95 7.92 15.82
CA LYS A 115 -12.05 7.29 17.14
C LYS A 115 -12.13 5.77 17.06
N ASP A 116 -12.91 5.25 16.12
CA ASP A 116 -13.27 3.84 16.03
C ASP A 116 -12.69 3.16 14.76
N MET A 117 -12.11 3.93 13.85
CA MET A 117 -11.57 3.43 12.59
C MET A 117 -10.28 4.16 12.21
N LEU A 118 -9.34 3.40 11.67
CA LEU A 118 -8.11 3.89 11.04
C LEU A 118 -8.08 3.38 9.60
N SER A 119 -7.84 4.27 8.63
CA SER A 119 -7.62 3.91 7.23
C SER A 119 -6.24 4.32 6.79
N VAL A 120 -5.51 3.39 6.18
CA VAL A 120 -4.15 3.61 5.69
C VAL A 120 -4.05 3.11 4.26
N MET A 121 -3.43 3.92 3.42
CA MET A 121 -3.05 3.56 2.05
C MET A 121 -1.54 3.41 1.98
N PHE A 122 -1.08 2.33 1.34
CA PHE A 122 0.31 2.07 1.03
C PHE A 122 0.52 2.09 -0.48
N GLN A 123 1.55 2.80 -0.92
CA GLN A 123 2.06 2.74 -2.28
C GLN A 123 3.37 1.98 -2.27
N ASP A 124 3.47 0.96 -3.11
CA ASP A 124 4.62 0.07 -3.19
C ASP A 124 5.07 0.00 -4.65
N TYR A 125 6.34 0.27 -4.89
CA TYR A 125 6.92 0.11 -6.21
C TYR A 125 8.31 -0.50 -6.13
N GLY A 126 8.69 -1.23 -7.17
CA GLY A 126 9.98 -1.89 -7.20
C GLY A 126 10.13 -2.87 -8.35
N TYR A 127 10.88 -3.94 -8.07
CA TYR A 127 11.23 -4.97 -9.05
C TYR A 127 11.09 -6.36 -8.45
N GLU A 128 10.43 -7.26 -9.19
CA GLU A 128 10.14 -8.63 -8.76
C GLU A 128 11.00 -9.66 -9.53
N GLY A 129 12.32 -9.60 -9.38
CA GLY A 129 13.24 -10.58 -9.96
C GLY A 129 14.16 -10.02 -11.03
N SER A 130 13.74 -9.05 -11.85
CA SER A 130 14.58 -8.42 -12.87
C SER A 130 14.23 -6.95 -13.06
N MET A 131 15.11 -6.19 -13.72
CA MET A 131 14.87 -4.78 -14.09
C MET A 131 13.71 -4.59 -15.07
N SER A 132 13.30 -5.62 -15.79
CA SER A 132 12.16 -5.60 -16.69
C SER A 132 10.82 -5.83 -15.98
N ASP A 133 10.85 -6.39 -14.77
CA ASP A 133 9.68 -6.72 -13.96
C ASP A 133 9.42 -5.66 -12.89
N SER A 134 9.28 -4.42 -13.33
CA SER A 134 8.85 -3.32 -12.45
C SER A 134 7.36 -3.44 -12.13
N TYR A 135 6.99 -3.05 -10.91
CA TYR A 135 5.60 -3.02 -10.47
C TYR A 135 5.30 -1.75 -9.70
N THR A 136 4.04 -1.39 -9.68
CA THR A 136 3.46 -0.43 -8.74
C THR A 136 2.19 -1.05 -8.18
N ALA A 137 2.04 -1.05 -6.86
CA ALA A 137 0.87 -1.56 -6.18
C ALA A 137 0.34 -0.54 -5.16
N LEU A 138 -0.97 -0.45 -5.06
CA LEU A 138 -1.67 0.28 -4.01
C LEU A 138 -2.38 -0.72 -3.12
N ARG A 139 -2.13 -0.63 -1.82
CA ARG A 139 -2.82 -1.43 -0.81
C ARG A 139 -3.52 -0.50 0.17
N CYS A 140 -4.76 -0.82 0.49
CA CYS A 140 -5.54 -0.07 1.46
C CYS A 140 -5.96 -1.00 2.59
N VAL A 141 -5.92 -0.50 3.81
CA VAL A 141 -6.44 -1.21 4.96
C VAL A 141 -7.30 -0.29 5.82
N ASN A 142 -8.49 -0.77 6.17
CA ASN A 142 -9.41 -0.11 7.08
C ASN A 142 -9.55 -0.97 8.32
N ILE A 143 -9.23 -0.42 9.50
CA ILE A 143 -9.11 -1.18 10.73
C ILE A 143 -10.12 -0.67 11.75
N ASN A 144 -10.89 -1.59 12.34
CA ASN A 144 -11.73 -1.34 13.49
C ASN A 144 -10.86 -1.22 14.76
N LEU A 145 -10.84 -0.04 15.36
CA LEU A 145 -10.02 0.24 16.54
C LEU A 145 -10.64 -0.28 17.87
N LYS A 146 -11.86 -0.84 17.84
CA LYS A 146 -12.49 -1.45 19.02
C LYS A 146 -11.95 -2.86 19.29
N ASP A 147 -11.61 -3.59 18.22
CA ASP A 147 -11.20 -5.00 18.34
C ASP A 147 -9.97 -5.37 17.48
N GLY A 148 -9.47 -4.44 16.66
CA GLY A 148 -8.33 -4.62 15.78
C GLY A 148 -8.62 -5.47 14.53
N THR A 149 -9.89 -5.65 14.16
CA THR A 149 -10.27 -6.37 12.94
C THR A 149 -10.19 -5.47 11.71
N VAL A 150 -9.96 -6.07 10.53
CA VAL A 150 -9.98 -5.36 9.25
C VAL A 150 -11.40 -5.34 8.72
N TYR A 151 -11.82 -4.18 8.21
CA TYR A 151 -13.07 -4.05 7.47
C TYR A 151 -12.87 -4.45 6.00
N ASP A 152 -13.74 -5.29 5.50
CA ASP A 152 -13.95 -5.47 4.07
C ASP A 152 -14.81 -4.32 3.52
N VAL A 153 -14.79 -4.14 2.19
CA VAL A 153 -15.61 -3.09 1.55
C VAL A 153 -17.09 -3.23 1.91
N LYS A 154 -17.60 -4.46 1.94
CA LYS A 154 -19.00 -4.78 2.33
C LYS A 154 -19.36 -4.42 3.77
N ASP A 155 -18.38 -4.25 4.66
CA ASP A 155 -18.60 -3.83 6.05
C ASP A 155 -18.78 -2.31 6.17
N ILE A 156 -18.35 -1.56 5.15
CA ILE A 156 -18.35 -0.10 5.11
C ILE A 156 -19.46 0.44 4.21
N VAL A 157 -19.70 -0.22 3.08
CA VAL A 157 -20.72 0.17 2.11
C VAL A 157 -21.62 -1.01 1.74
N GLU A 158 -22.86 -0.72 1.43
CA GLU A 158 -23.78 -1.71 0.88
C GLU A 158 -23.52 -1.89 -0.63
N LEU A 159 -22.97 -3.05 -1.00
CA LEU A 159 -22.62 -3.40 -2.38
C LEU A 159 -23.91 -3.76 -3.18
N ASN A 160 -24.77 -2.76 -3.41
CA ASN A 160 -25.95 -2.89 -4.24
C ASN A 160 -25.72 -2.36 -5.66
N ASP A 161 -26.69 -2.58 -6.57
CA ASP A 161 -26.56 -2.17 -7.97
C ASP A 161 -26.39 -0.66 -8.14
N GLU A 162 -27.05 0.14 -7.27
CA GLU A 162 -26.94 1.60 -7.28
C GLU A 162 -25.51 2.05 -6.94
N PHE A 163 -24.93 1.54 -5.84
CA PHE A 163 -23.55 1.84 -5.46
C PHE A 163 -22.54 1.43 -6.54
N ILE A 164 -22.69 0.20 -7.07
CA ILE A 164 -21.79 -0.31 -8.11
C ILE A 164 -21.88 0.53 -9.38
N GLY A 165 -23.09 0.93 -9.79
CA GLY A 165 -23.31 1.79 -10.95
C GLY A 165 -22.67 3.16 -10.78
N GLU A 166 -22.90 3.83 -9.66
CA GLU A 166 -22.30 5.13 -9.35
C GLU A 166 -20.78 5.06 -9.25
N TRP A 167 -20.24 4.00 -8.63
CA TRP A 167 -18.82 3.81 -8.51
C TRP A 167 -18.16 3.57 -9.88
N LEU A 168 -18.73 2.73 -10.73
CA LEU A 168 -18.25 2.50 -12.10
C LEU A 168 -18.31 3.75 -12.96
N ASP A 169 -19.37 4.53 -12.86
CA ASP A 169 -19.50 5.77 -13.61
C ASP A 169 -18.41 6.78 -13.18
N GLY A 170 -18.20 6.94 -11.86
CA GLY A 170 -17.13 7.78 -11.34
C GLY A 170 -15.73 7.34 -11.79
N MET A 171 -15.47 6.03 -11.76
CA MET A 171 -14.19 5.48 -12.21
C MET A 171 -13.97 5.63 -13.71
N ARG A 172 -15.02 5.54 -14.53
CA ARG A 172 -14.93 5.74 -15.99
C ARG A 172 -14.70 7.19 -16.37
N ASP A 173 -15.26 8.11 -15.60
CA ASP A 173 -15.05 9.54 -15.84
C ASP A 173 -13.61 9.98 -15.55
N GLU A 174 -12.91 9.29 -14.62
CA GLU A 174 -11.51 9.55 -14.26
C GLU A 174 -10.51 8.75 -15.11
N ALA A 175 -10.96 7.67 -15.76
CA ALA A 175 -10.09 6.77 -16.50
C ALA A 175 -9.98 7.16 -17.98
N ASP A 176 -8.77 7.03 -18.56
CA ASP A 176 -8.57 7.12 -20.00
C ASP A 176 -9.34 6.00 -20.73
N GLU A 177 -9.83 6.29 -21.95
CA GLU A 177 -10.68 5.39 -22.76
C GLU A 177 -10.08 3.99 -23.03
N GLU A 178 -8.78 3.78 -22.81
CA GLU A 178 -8.07 2.51 -23.05
C GLU A 178 -7.83 1.65 -21.79
N THR A 179 -8.49 1.95 -20.67
CA THR A 179 -8.27 1.20 -19.42
C THR A 179 -9.17 -0.02 -19.30
N LEU A 180 -8.71 -1.04 -18.57
CA LEU A 180 -9.49 -2.24 -18.19
C LEU A 180 -10.86 -1.91 -17.59
N LEU A 181 -11.00 -0.74 -16.95
CA LEU A 181 -12.25 -0.27 -16.34
C LEU A 181 -13.37 -0.02 -17.36
N SER A 182 -13.02 0.32 -18.62
CA SER A 182 -13.99 0.50 -19.69
C SER A 182 -14.66 -0.82 -20.13
N GLU A 183 -14.04 -1.96 -19.86
CA GLU A 183 -14.49 -3.29 -20.23
C GLU A 183 -15.25 -4.02 -19.11
N LEU A 184 -15.10 -3.58 -17.84
CA LEU A 184 -15.77 -4.18 -16.69
C LEU A 184 -17.26 -3.80 -16.64
N ASN A 185 -18.11 -4.77 -16.36
CA ASN A 185 -19.54 -4.58 -16.12
C ASN A 185 -19.87 -4.67 -14.62
N GLU A 186 -21.12 -4.35 -14.24
CA GLU A 186 -21.57 -4.32 -12.85
C GLU A 186 -21.44 -5.68 -12.13
N GLU A 187 -21.64 -6.80 -12.82
CA GLU A 187 -21.53 -8.15 -12.23
C GLU A 187 -20.07 -8.50 -11.93
N GLU A 188 -19.16 -8.20 -12.86
CA GLU A 188 -17.73 -8.41 -12.67
C GLU A 188 -17.17 -7.54 -11.55
N MET A 189 -17.65 -6.31 -11.43
CA MET A 189 -17.24 -5.42 -10.34
C MET A 189 -17.74 -5.87 -8.97
N LYS A 190 -18.94 -6.44 -8.88
CA LYS A 190 -19.42 -7.05 -7.63
C LYS A 190 -18.52 -8.18 -7.16
N GLU A 191 -18.03 -9.01 -8.09
CA GLU A 191 -17.10 -10.10 -7.77
C GLU A 191 -15.75 -9.58 -7.28
N VAL A 192 -15.26 -8.48 -7.85
CA VAL A 192 -13.98 -7.86 -7.46
C VAL A 192 -14.06 -7.21 -6.08
N LEU A 193 -15.21 -6.60 -5.72
CA LEU A 193 -15.41 -5.88 -4.46
C LEU A 193 -15.93 -6.75 -3.30
N ALA A 194 -16.38 -7.97 -3.58
CA ALA A 194 -16.95 -8.87 -2.56
C ALA A 194 -15.89 -9.68 -1.82
#